data_83e7a6104ff29baf24e195e6406a86ab
#
_entry.id   83e7a6104ff29baf24e195e6406a86ab
#
_cell.length_a   1.000
_cell.length_b   1.000
_cell.length_c   1.000
_cell.angle_alpha   90.00
_cell.angle_beta   90.00
_cell.angle_gamma   90.00
#
_symmetry.space_group_name_H-M   'P 1'
#
loop_
_entity.id
_entity.type
_entity.pdbx_description
1 polymer ?
#
loop_
_entity_poly.entity_id
_entity_poly.type
_entity_poly.pdbx_seq_one_letter_code
_entity_poly.pdbx_strand_id
1 'polypeptide(L)' 'MSLPKVRVVVASDVNSRDGIGVEIYRNDELIVEIFRDDTNRTRTVTVFKELIPLELMEESIQIFKKEIPWDFIEYEK' A
#
# COMPACT_ATOMS: atom_id res chain seq x y z
N MET A 1 24.32 2.59 -6.05
CA MET A 1 23.93 2.43 -4.63
C MET A 1 22.54 1.81 -4.57
N SER A 2 22.42 0.73 -3.85
CA SER A 2 21.12 0.07 -3.73
C SER A 2 20.25 0.83 -2.71
N LEU A 3 18.95 0.81 -2.96
CA LEU A 3 18.01 1.34 -1.98
C LEU A 3 18.03 0.47 -0.73
N PRO A 4 17.74 1.04 0.44
CA PRO A 4 17.60 0.23 1.65
C PRO A 4 16.56 -0.85 1.44
N LYS A 5 16.78 -2.01 2.02
CA LYS A 5 15.80 -3.08 1.92
C LYS A 5 14.52 -2.68 2.62
N VAL A 6 13.43 -2.94 1.97
CA VAL A 6 12.11 -2.73 2.55
C VAL A 6 11.46 -4.08 2.81
N ARG A 7 10.60 -4.11 3.82
CA ARG A 7 9.76 -5.27 4.11
C ARG A 7 8.34 -4.92 3.68
N VAL A 8 7.72 -5.83 2.96
CA VAL A 8 6.39 -5.61 2.42
C VAL A 8 5.42 -6.55 3.13
N VAL A 9 4.33 -6.00 3.62
CA VAL A 9 3.25 -6.77 4.22
C VAL A 9 1.99 -6.51 3.42
N VAL A 10 1.33 -7.57 2.97
CA VAL A 10 0.02 -7.46 2.34
C VAL A 10 -1.01 -7.60 3.46
N ALA A 11 -1.86 -6.61 3.60
CA ALA A 11 -2.84 -6.58 4.68
C ALA A 11 -4.23 -6.27 4.15
N SER A 12 -5.22 -6.99 4.66
CA SER A 12 -6.62 -6.72 4.34
C SER A 12 -7.29 -6.08 5.53
N ASP A 13 -8.32 -5.29 5.26
CA ASP A 13 -9.11 -4.65 6.29
C ASP A 13 -10.59 -4.87 5.92
N VAL A 14 -11.31 -5.53 6.81
CA VAL A 14 -12.72 -5.82 6.59
C VAL A 14 -13.62 -5.12 7.59
N ASN A 15 -13.04 -4.23 8.39
CA ASN A 15 -13.79 -3.53 9.44
C ASN A 15 -14.29 -2.17 8.94
N SER A 16 -13.42 -1.16 8.93
CA SER A 16 -13.81 0.19 8.52
C SER A 16 -13.69 0.39 7.01
N ARG A 17 -12.76 -0.32 6.40
CA ARG A 17 -12.53 -0.26 4.95
C ARG A 17 -12.52 -1.68 4.44
N ASP A 18 -13.32 -1.97 3.46
CA ASP A 18 -13.32 -3.31 2.87
C ASP A 18 -12.35 -3.29 1.68
N GLY A 19 -11.19 -3.89 1.88
CA GLY A 19 -10.19 -3.87 0.83
C GLY A 19 -8.88 -4.51 1.25
N ILE A 20 -7.84 -4.20 0.48
CA ILE A 20 -6.54 -4.82 0.65
C ILE A 20 -5.46 -3.83 0.19
N GLY A 21 -4.30 -3.94 0.80
CA GLY A 21 -3.21 -3.06 0.43
C GLY A 21 -1.86 -3.61 0.83
N VAL A 22 -0.85 -2.80 0.62
CA VAL A 22 0.52 -3.11 1.02
C VAL A 22 0.99 -2.10 2.06
N GLU A 23 1.71 -2.62 3.04
CA GLU A 23 2.40 -1.81 4.03
C GLU A 23 3.89 -1.94 3.77
N ILE A 24 4.56 -0.82 3.65
CA ILE A 24 5.99 -0.78 3.34
C ILE A 24 6.74 -0.35 4.60
N TYR A 25 7.60 -1.23 5.08
CA TYR A 25 8.42 -1.02 6.27
C TYR A 25 9.87 -0.83 5.89
N ARG A 26 10.53 0.08 6.57
CA ARG A 26 11.97 0.27 6.47
C ARG A 26 12.52 0.39 7.88
N ASN A 27 13.54 -0.45 8.20
CA ASN A 27 14.10 -0.50 9.56
C ASN A 27 13.00 -0.78 10.61
N ASP A 28 12.10 -1.72 10.26
CA ASP A 28 10.99 -2.13 11.12
C ASP A 28 9.98 -1.02 11.43
N GLU A 29 10.01 0.05 10.67
CA GLU A 29 9.09 1.16 10.85
C GLU A 29 8.18 1.27 9.63
N LEU A 30 6.88 1.33 9.86
CA LEU A 30 5.90 1.51 8.78
C LEU A 30 6.04 2.93 8.23
N ILE A 31 6.32 3.02 6.93
CA ILE A 31 6.54 4.31 6.30
C ILE A 31 5.50 4.67 5.24
N VAL A 32 4.96 3.69 4.53
CA VAL A 32 3.96 3.92 3.48
C VAL A 32 2.93 2.82 3.54
N GLU A 33 1.67 3.17 3.38
CA GLU A 33 0.60 2.22 3.13
C GLU A 33 -0.10 2.63 1.84
N ILE A 34 -0.27 1.69 0.92
CA ILE A 34 -1.07 1.91 -0.29
C ILE A 34 -2.21 0.91 -0.25
N PHE A 35 -3.43 1.42 -0.29
CA PHE A 35 -4.62 0.63 -0.02
C PHE A 35 -5.65 0.78 -1.12
N ARG A 36 -6.23 -0.35 -1.53
CA ARG A 36 -7.37 -0.37 -2.44
C ARG A 36 -8.64 -0.56 -1.59
N ASP A 37 -9.44 0.48 -1.51
CA ASP A 37 -10.68 0.49 -0.74
C ASP A 37 -11.83 0.14 -1.69
N ASP A 38 -12.35 -1.06 -1.56
CA ASP A 38 -13.38 -1.56 -2.48
C ASP A 38 -14.75 -0.99 -2.14
N THR A 39 -14.96 -0.56 -0.89
CA THR A 39 -16.21 0.06 -0.49
C THR A 39 -16.35 1.45 -1.11
N ASN A 40 -15.33 2.26 -0.98
CA ASN A 40 -15.33 3.64 -1.49
C ASN A 40 -14.80 3.74 -2.91
N ARG A 41 -14.27 2.64 -3.45
CA ARG A 41 -13.70 2.55 -4.79
C ARG A 41 -12.59 3.57 -4.99
N THR A 42 -11.67 3.58 -4.03
CA THR A 42 -10.52 4.48 -4.05
C THR A 42 -9.23 3.72 -3.82
N ARG A 43 -8.14 4.29 -4.34
CA ARG A 43 -6.79 3.81 -4.07
C ARG A 43 -6.07 4.95 -3.39
N THR A 44 -5.58 4.72 -2.18
CA THR A 44 -5.03 5.79 -1.35
C THR A 44 -3.62 5.46 -0.91
N VAL A 45 -2.86 6.51 -0.67
CA VAL A 45 -1.50 6.41 -0.14
C VAL A 45 -1.47 7.16 1.18
N THR A 46 -0.99 6.49 2.23
CA THR A 46 -0.72 7.12 3.50
C THR A 46 0.78 7.09 3.75
N VAL A 47 1.36 8.23 4.03
CA VAL A 47 2.79 8.34 4.32
C VAL A 47 2.93 8.70 5.80
N PHE A 48 3.74 7.92 6.51
CA PHE A 48 3.89 8.06 7.95
C PHE A 48 5.17 8.82 8.35
N LYS A 49 5.86 9.38 7.36
CA LYS A 49 7.05 10.21 7.56
C LYS A 49 6.84 11.53 6.85
N GLU A 50 7.46 12.59 7.35
CA GLU A 50 7.40 13.90 6.68
C GLU A 50 8.01 13.86 5.29
N LEU A 51 9.11 13.13 5.16
CA LEU A 51 9.84 13.01 3.90
C LEU A 51 10.21 11.57 3.67
N ILE A 52 10.04 11.14 2.43
CA ILE A 52 10.59 9.87 1.97
C ILE A 52 11.25 10.10 0.62
N PRO A 53 12.27 9.31 0.26
CA PRO A 53 12.85 9.43 -1.07
C PRO A 53 11.81 9.19 -2.16
N LEU A 54 11.87 9.95 -3.24
CA LEU A 54 10.96 9.76 -4.36
C LEU A 54 11.06 8.33 -4.91
N GLU A 55 12.27 7.81 -4.98
CA GLU A 55 12.52 6.45 -5.47
C GLU A 55 11.82 5.40 -4.62
N LEU A 56 11.73 5.65 -3.32
CA LEU A 56 11.02 4.73 -2.42
C LEU A 56 9.52 4.75 -2.69
N MET A 57 8.96 5.92 -2.97
CA MET A 57 7.55 6.03 -3.33
C MET A 57 7.27 5.34 -4.67
N GLU A 58 8.14 5.53 -5.66
CA GLU A 58 7.98 4.86 -6.94
C GLU A 58 8.03 3.34 -6.80
N GLU A 59 8.96 2.85 -6.01
CA GLU A 59 9.07 1.42 -5.73
C GLU A 59 7.82 0.90 -5.01
N SER A 60 7.32 1.66 -4.04
CA SER A 60 6.12 1.29 -3.29
C SER A 60 4.90 1.18 -4.21
N ILE A 61 4.77 2.09 -5.16
CA ILE A 61 3.68 2.06 -6.14
C ILE A 61 3.80 0.81 -7.02
N GLN A 62 5.02 0.48 -7.47
CA GLN A 62 5.23 -0.71 -8.29
C GLN A 62 4.92 -1.99 -7.51
N ILE A 63 5.29 -2.03 -6.23
CA ILE A 63 4.98 -3.16 -5.37
C ILE A 63 3.47 -3.31 -5.24
N PHE A 64 2.76 -2.22 -5.02
CA PHE A 64 1.29 -2.25 -4.92
C PHE A 64 0.69 -2.80 -6.22
N LYS A 65 1.13 -2.32 -7.37
CA LYS A 65 0.61 -2.77 -8.66
C LYS A 65 0.89 -4.25 -8.91
N LYS A 66 2.01 -4.74 -8.41
CA LYS A 66 2.39 -6.14 -8.57
C LYS A 66 1.61 -7.06 -7.64
N GLU A 67 1.45 -6.65 -6.38
CA GLU A 67 0.91 -7.51 -5.34
C GLU A 67 -0.62 -7.44 -5.25
N ILE A 68 -1.21 -6.32 -5.60
CA ILE A 68 -2.63 -6.08 -5.42
C ILE A 68 -3.28 -5.90 -6.79
N PRO A 69 -4.31 -6.69 -7.13
CA PRO A 69 -5.03 -6.47 -8.38
C PRO A 69 -5.56 -5.05 -8.44
N TRP A 70 -5.42 -4.43 -9.59
CA TRP A 70 -5.75 -3.02 -9.76
C TRP A 70 -7.24 -2.75 -9.64
N ASP A 71 -8.09 -3.63 -10.19
CA ASP A 71 -9.51 -3.42 -10.26
C ASP A 71 -10.17 -3.64 -8.90
N PHE A 72 -11.18 -2.85 -8.61
CA PHE A 72 -11.96 -3.02 -7.39
C PHE A 72 -12.79 -4.30 -7.46
N ILE A 73 -12.96 -4.93 -6.31
CA ILE A 73 -13.87 -6.06 -6.19
C ILE A 73 -15.27 -5.50 -6.04
N GLU A 74 -16.19 -6.01 -6.84
CA GLU A 74 -17.59 -5.64 -6.72
C GLU A 74 -18.32 -6.72 -5.93
N TYR A 75 -19.07 -6.28 -4.93
CA TYR A 75 -19.85 -7.18 -4.13
C TYR A 75 -21.29 -7.12 -4.61
N GLU A 76 -21.85 -8.27 -4.92
CA GLU A 76 -23.26 -8.35 -5.23
C GLU A 76 -24.08 -8.23 -3.95
N LYS A 77 -25.18 -7.54 -4.06
CA LYS A 77 -26.10 -7.40 -2.94
C LYS A 77 -27.19 -8.43 -3.01
#